data_328c6e0b5978af91ba6b187e42d08ef7
#
_entry.id   328c6e0b5978af91ba6b187e42d08ef7
#
_cell.length_a   1.000
_cell.length_b   1.000
_cell.length_c   1.000
_cell.angle_alpha   90.00
_cell.angle_beta   90.00
_cell.angle_gamma   90.00
#
_symmetry.space_group_name_H-M   'P 1'
#
loop_
_entity.id
_entity.type
_entity.pdbx_description
1 polymer ?
#
loop_
_entity_poly.entity_id
_entity_poly.type
_entity_poly.pdbx_seq_one_letter_code
_entity_poly.pdbx_strand_id
1 'polypeptide(L)'
;MFFVGDDMEYNLLRLKNDLERFIPIEEEYSFSKEQLKGTDVISLDNMKVVGEITKDAIDNIYLNVDVSGTLVLPCAITLKPVDYPFNIKIEGNIDELVEENEKSVKKDENTLDILPIIWENILMEIPMRVVSKGAEEELSNLEGNGWKVITEEDNGEINPELAKLKDLL
;
A
#
# COMPACT_ATOMS: atom_id res chain seq x y z
N MET A 1 2.64 23.58 1.75
CA MET A 1 1.47 24.07 1.01
C MET A 1 0.59 22.86 0.78
N PHE A 2 -0.56 22.82 1.41
CA PHE A 2 -1.47 21.68 1.28
C PHE A 2 -2.18 21.79 -0.07
N PHE A 3 -1.81 20.96 -1.02
CA PHE A 3 -2.63 20.74 -2.21
C PHE A 3 -3.67 19.67 -1.89
N VAL A 4 -4.92 20.07 -1.71
CA VAL A 4 -6.07 19.20 -1.84
C VAL A 4 -6.40 19.21 -3.34
N GLY A 5 -5.61 18.45 -4.11
CA GLY A 5 -5.82 18.24 -5.54
C GLY A 5 -6.01 16.75 -5.78
N ASP A 6 -6.87 16.39 -6.71
CA ASP A 6 -7.10 14.98 -7.05
C ASP A 6 -5.93 14.34 -7.82
N ASP A 7 -4.91 15.11 -8.23
CA ASP A 7 -3.83 14.69 -9.11
C ASP A 7 -2.47 15.27 -8.66
N MET A 8 -1.38 14.50 -8.82
CA MET A 8 0.01 14.96 -8.61
C MET A 8 0.68 15.13 -9.99
N GLU A 9 0.40 16.25 -10.64
CA GLU A 9 0.82 16.52 -12.02
C GLU A 9 2.15 17.28 -12.09
N TYR A 10 3.08 16.77 -12.90
CA TYR A 10 4.37 17.39 -13.19
C TYR A 10 4.53 17.67 -14.68
N ASN A 11 4.93 18.90 -15.02
CA ASN A 11 5.22 19.28 -16.41
C ASN A 11 6.67 18.92 -16.75
N LEU A 12 6.84 18.00 -17.68
CA LEU A 12 8.13 17.48 -18.12
C LEU A 12 8.79 18.30 -19.24
N LEU A 13 8.12 19.36 -19.74
CA LEU A 13 8.60 20.11 -20.91
C LEU A 13 9.98 20.74 -20.68
N ARG A 14 10.22 21.27 -19.48
CA ARG A 14 11.50 21.91 -19.12
C ARG A 14 12.62 20.87 -18.99
N LEU A 15 12.31 19.70 -18.49
CA LEU A 15 13.24 18.58 -18.40
C LEU A 15 13.57 18.02 -19.79
N LYS A 16 12.57 17.84 -20.66
CA LYS A 16 12.74 17.38 -22.04
C LYS A 16 13.57 18.34 -22.89
N ASN A 17 13.43 19.64 -22.66
CA ASN A 17 14.16 20.69 -23.39
C ASN A 17 15.52 21.06 -22.79
N ASP A 18 16.06 20.26 -21.86
CA ASP A 18 17.34 20.48 -21.16
C ASP A 18 17.44 21.83 -20.40
N LEU A 19 16.31 22.43 -20.09
CA LEU A 19 16.24 23.65 -19.29
C LEU A 19 16.41 23.38 -17.80
N GLU A 20 16.04 22.19 -17.36
CA GLU A 20 16.22 21.68 -16.01
C GLU A 20 16.79 20.27 -16.06
N ARG A 21 17.61 19.90 -15.06
CA ARG A 21 18.23 18.58 -14.97
C ARG A 21 17.42 17.59 -14.15
N PHE A 22 16.62 18.11 -13.22
CA PHE A 22 15.74 17.34 -12.36
C PHE A 22 14.57 18.20 -11.91
N ILE A 23 13.47 17.56 -11.56
CA ILE A 23 12.29 18.17 -10.95
C ILE A 23 12.18 17.61 -9.54
N PRO A 24 12.41 18.42 -8.48
CA PRO A 24 12.27 17.94 -7.12
C PRO A 24 10.78 17.71 -6.78
N ILE A 25 10.52 16.67 -5.99
CA ILE A 25 9.21 16.33 -5.47
C ILE A 25 9.29 16.37 -3.96
N GLU A 26 8.48 17.20 -3.33
CA GLU A 26 8.28 17.22 -1.89
C GLU A 26 6.83 17.65 -1.63
N GLU A 27 5.97 16.65 -1.45
CA GLU A 27 4.54 16.88 -1.29
C GLU A 27 3.96 16.02 -0.16
N GLU A 28 2.92 16.57 0.47
CA GLU A 28 2.07 15.85 1.41
C GLU A 28 0.69 15.69 0.78
N TYR A 29 0.17 14.48 0.78
CA TYR A 29 -1.09 14.15 0.14
C TYR A 29 -2.02 13.42 1.10
N SER A 30 -3.32 13.70 0.98
CA SER A 30 -4.37 13.03 1.74
C SER A 30 -5.42 12.48 0.78
N PHE A 31 -5.66 11.19 0.87
CA PHE A 31 -6.69 10.55 0.05
C PHE A 31 -8.09 10.83 0.57
N SER A 32 -8.99 11.12 -0.34
CA SER A 32 -10.41 11.21 -0.02
C SER A 32 -11.02 9.81 0.17
N LYS A 33 -12.10 9.72 0.94
CA LYS A 33 -12.83 8.44 1.10
C LYS A 33 -13.36 7.87 -0.21
N GLU A 34 -13.53 8.71 -1.23
CA GLU A 34 -14.00 8.27 -2.55
C GLU A 34 -12.90 7.55 -3.33
N GLN A 35 -11.65 8.01 -3.22
CA GLN A 35 -10.48 7.38 -3.85
C GLN A 35 -10.14 6.03 -3.21
N LEU A 36 -10.46 5.84 -1.93
CA LEU A 36 -10.25 4.59 -1.19
C LEU A 36 -11.35 3.55 -1.43
N LYS A 37 -12.45 3.91 -2.10
CA LYS A 37 -13.54 2.96 -2.40
C LYS A 37 -13.05 1.80 -3.27
N GLY A 38 -13.37 0.59 -2.85
CA GLY A 38 -12.98 -0.64 -3.55
C GLY A 38 -11.71 -1.26 -3.00
N THR A 39 -11.11 -0.69 -1.96
CA THR A 39 -10.00 -1.24 -1.20
C THR A 39 -10.41 -1.49 0.24
N ASP A 40 -9.62 -2.30 0.95
CA ASP A 40 -9.82 -2.54 2.39
C ASP A 40 -9.22 -1.42 3.28
N VAL A 41 -8.70 -0.35 2.66
CA VAL A 41 -8.10 0.78 3.37
C VAL A 41 -9.20 1.68 3.95
N ILE A 42 -9.18 1.87 5.26
CA ILE A 42 -10.13 2.76 5.96
C ILE A 42 -9.74 4.21 5.77
N SER A 43 -8.44 4.53 5.96
CA SER A 43 -7.85 5.84 5.68
C SER A 43 -6.36 5.71 5.39
N LEU A 44 -5.81 6.74 4.76
CA LEU A 44 -4.37 6.92 4.56
C LEU A 44 -4.00 8.29 5.10
N ASP A 45 -3.29 8.29 6.21
CA ASP A 45 -2.94 9.48 6.94
C ASP A 45 -1.47 9.84 6.76
N ASN A 46 -1.17 11.16 6.71
CA ASN A 46 0.19 11.70 6.66
C ASN A 46 1.06 11.12 5.54
N MET A 47 0.51 10.91 4.34
CA MET A 47 1.33 10.49 3.21
C MET A 47 2.25 11.62 2.79
N LYS A 48 3.55 11.33 2.81
CA LYS A 48 4.61 12.21 2.35
C LYS A 48 5.35 11.56 1.19
N VAL A 49 5.54 12.33 0.12
CA VAL A 49 6.26 11.93 -1.08
C VAL A 49 7.47 12.84 -1.24
N VAL A 50 8.67 12.28 -1.26
CA VAL A 50 9.92 13.02 -1.40
C VAL A 50 10.79 12.35 -2.44
N GLY A 51 11.29 13.11 -3.39
CA GLY A 51 12.18 12.57 -4.42
C GLY A 51 12.41 13.52 -5.58
N GLU A 52 12.63 12.96 -6.75
CA GLU A 52 12.91 13.72 -7.95
C GLU A 52 12.56 12.96 -9.24
N ILE A 53 12.29 13.72 -10.29
CA ILE A 53 12.21 13.23 -11.65
C ILE A 53 13.49 13.69 -12.36
N THR A 54 14.21 12.75 -12.97
CA THR A 54 15.48 13.03 -13.66
C THR A 54 15.44 12.57 -15.10
N LYS A 55 16.34 13.12 -15.94
CA LYS A 55 16.53 12.71 -17.34
C LYS A 55 17.97 12.26 -17.54
N ASP A 56 18.18 11.14 -18.23
CA ASP A 56 19.50 10.66 -18.60
C ASP A 56 20.03 11.27 -19.92
N ALA A 57 21.23 10.86 -20.33
CA ALA A 57 21.90 11.37 -21.53
C ALA A 57 21.27 10.89 -22.85
N ILE A 58 20.36 9.94 -22.80
CA ILE A 58 19.66 9.36 -23.96
C ILE A 58 18.14 9.63 -23.92
N ASP A 59 17.78 10.70 -23.21
CA ASP A 59 16.40 11.22 -23.09
C ASP A 59 15.40 10.32 -22.33
N ASN A 60 15.84 9.29 -21.61
CA ASN A 60 14.96 8.55 -20.74
C ASN A 60 14.68 9.35 -19.46
N ILE A 61 13.45 9.31 -19.01
CA ILE A 61 12.99 9.99 -17.80
C ILE A 61 12.78 8.95 -16.68
N TYR A 62 13.37 9.22 -15.54
CA TYR A 62 13.31 8.36 -14.37
C TYR A 62 12.58 9.05 -13.22
N LEU A 63 11.75 8.29 -12.53
CA LEU A 63 11.14 8.64 -11.26
C LEU A 63 11.91 7.97 -10.13
N ASN A 64 12.26 8.74 -9.11
CA ASN A 64 12.87 8.23 -7.88
C ASN A 64 12.24 8.94 -6.70
N VAL A 65 11.34 8.27 -6.00
CA VAL A 65 10.59 8.83 -4.87
C VAL A 65 10.51 7.86 -3.70
N ASP A 66 10.64 8.41 -2.50
CA ASP A 66 10.34 7.75 -1.24
C ASP A 66 8.96 8.19 -0.78
N VAL A 67 8.09 7.22 -0.53
CA VAL A 67 6.71 7.44 -0.09
C VAL A 67 6.54 6.84 1.29
N SER A 68 6.14 7.64 2.25
CA SER A 68 5.89 7.22 3.63
C SER A 68 4.52 7.70 4.11
N GLY A 69 3.93 6.95 5.03
CA GLY A 69 2.64 7.29 5.61
C GLY A 69 2.13 6.23 6.56
N THR A 70 0.88 6.38 6.97
CA THR A 70 0.20 5.41 7.83
C THR A 70 -1.13 5.00 7.21
N LEU A 71 -1.23 3.73 6.83
CA LEU A 71 -2.48 3.10 6.43
C LEU A 71 -3.28 2.71 7.66
N VAL A 72 -4.57 2.94 7.64
CA VAL A 72 -5.50 2.39 8.63
C VAL A 72 -6.26 1.26 7.96
N LEU A 73 -6.02 0.03 8.45
CA LEU A 73 -6.56 -1.20 7.89
C LEU A 73 -7.48 -1.89 8.91
N PRO A 74 -8.52 -2.63 8.48
CA PRO A 74 -9.33 -3.41 9.40
C PRO A 74 -8.56 -4.62 9.91
N CYS A 75 -8.62 -4.89 11.20
CA CYS A 75 -8.10 -6.12 11.78
C CYS A 75 -8.83 -7.33 11.20
N ALA A 76 -8.09 -8.34 10.76
CA ALA A 76 -8.66 -9.56 10.16
C ALA A 76 -9.54 -10.38 11.12
N ILE A 77 -9.41 -10.17 12.42
CA ILE A 77 -10.15 -10.90 13.46
C ILE A 77 -11.31 -10.04 14.00
N THR A 78 -11.02 -8.80 14.41
CA THR A 78 -11.96 -7.97 15.17
C THR A 78 -12.61 -6.88 14.34
N LEU A 79 -12.15 -6.65 13.10
CA LEU A 79 -12.52 -5.55 12.22
C LEU A 79 -12.24 -4.15 12.79
N LYS A 80 -11.58 -4.06 13.94
CA LYS A 80 -11.15 -2.78 14.52
C LYS A 80 -10.06 -2.17 13.66
N PRO A 81 -9.99 -0.81 13.55
CA PRO A 81 -8.94 -0.16 12.80
C PRO A 81 -7.56 -0.42 13.42
N VAL A 82 -6.57 -0.68 12.56
CA VAL A 82 -5.17 -0.89 12.95
C VAL A 82 -4.29 0.02 12.11
N ASP A 83 -3.42 0.77 12.76
CA ASP A 83 -2.44 1.62 12.11
C ASP A 83 -1.29 0.77 11.56
N TYR A 84 -1.05 0.91 10.27
CA TYR A 84 0.04 0.23 9.56
C TYR A 84 0.96 1.28 8.92
N PRO A 85 2.07 1.64 9.56
CA PRO A 85 3.05 2.55 8.98
C PRO A 85 3.79 1.86 7.83
N PHE A 86 3.99 2.59 6.73
CA PHE A 86 4.74 2.09 5.57
C PHE A 86 5.76 3.10 5.10
N ASN A 87 6.80 2.60 4.45
CA ASN A 87 7.79 3.39 3.72
C ASN A 87 8.23 2.58 2.50
N ILE A 88 7.93 3.08 1.32
CA ILE A 88 8.25 2.44 0.04
C ILE A 88 9.11 3.36 -0.80
N LYS A 89 10.02 2.77 -1.57
CA LYS A 89 10.82 3.46 -2.56
C LYS A 89 10.39 3.02 -3.95
N ILE A 90 10.08 4.01 -4.80
CA ILE A 90 9.67 3.80 -6.18
C ILE A 90 10.78 4.34 -7.08
N GLU A 91 11.43 3.47 -7.83
CA GLU A 91 12.47 3.82 -8.79
C GLU A 91 12.17 3.13 -10.12
N GLY A 92 12.19 3.87 -11.22
CA GLY A 92 12.00 3.27 -12.53
C GLY A 92 11.98 4.28 -13.66
N ASN A 93 12.09 3.76 -14.88
CA ASN A 93 11.84 4.53 -16.08
C ASN A 93 10.35 4.84 -16.17
N ILE A 94 10.00 6.10 -16.41
CA ILE A 94 8.59 6.53 -16.44
C ILE A 94 7.83 5.81 -17.55
N ASP A 95 8.45 5.56 -18.72
CA ASP A 95 7.76 4.88 -19.81
C ASP A 95 7.40 3.43 -19.44
N GLU A 96 8.28 2.72 -18.73
CA GLU A 96 8.01 1.37 -18.21
C GLU A 96 6.91 1.39 -17.14
N LEU A 97 7.02 2.30 -16.17
CA LEU A 97 6.03 2.47 -15.10
C LEU A 97 4.64 2.85 -15.63
N VAL A 98 4.59 3.57 -16.75
CA VAL A 98 3.35 3.97 -17.42
C VAL A 98 2.74 2.82 -18.21
N GLU A 99 3.56 1.99 -18.89
CA GLU A 99 3.08 0.82 -19.64
C GLU A 99 2.43 -0.22 -18.71
N GLU A 100 2.98 -0.40 -17.52
CA GLU A 100 2.39 -1.25 -16.48
C GLU A 100 1.03 -0.72 -15.98
N ASN A 101 0.82 0.60 -16.07
CA ASN A 101 -0.33 1.32 -15.53
C ASN A 101 -1.21 2.00 -16.60
N GLU A 102 -1.39 1.42 -17.76
CA GLU A 102 -1.96 1.99 -19.01
C GLU A 102 -3.23 2.86 -18.87
N LYS A 103 -3.94 2.84 -17.75
CA LYS A 103 -5.29 3.45 -17.66
C LYS A 103 -5.35 4.85 -17.05
N SER A 104 -4.29 5.36 -16.42
CA SER A 104 -4.46 6.54 -15.56
C SER A 104 -3.37 7.61 -15.65
N VAL A 105 -2.22 7.36 -16.25
CA VAL A 105 -0.99 8.13 -15.99
C VAL A 105 -0.69 9.27 -16.97
N LYS A 106 -1.21 9.24 -18.20
CA LYS A 106 -0.93 10.29 -19.17
C LYS A 106 -2.16 11.09 -19.54
N LYS A 107 -2.18 12.36 -19.16
CA LYS A 107 -3.15 13.34 -19.69
C LYS A 107 -2.66 13.96 -20.99
N ASP A 108 -1.35 14.24 -21.13
CA ASP A 108 -0.71 14.82 -22.30
C ASP A 108 0.74 14.34 -22.45
N GLU A 109 1.36 14.51 -23.64
CA GLU A 109 2.76 14.14 -23.92
C GLU A 109 3.80 14.77 -22.97
N ASN A 110 3.44 15.85 -22.29
CA ASN A 110 4.34 16.64 -21.46
C ASN A 110 3.92 16.72 -19.99
N THR A 111 2.79 16.12 -19.60
CA THR A 111 2.28 16.14 -18.23
C THR A 111 2.21 14.72 -17.70
N LEU A 112 2.88 14.48 -16.58
CA LEU A 112 2.90 13.22 -15.87
C LEU A 112 2.16 13.36 -14.55
N ASP A 113 1.17 12.50 -14.34
CA ASP A 113 0.55 12.29 -13.02
C ASP A 113 1.20 11.09 -12.35
N ILE A 114 1.88 11.32 -11.22
CA ILE A 114 2.57 10.26 -10.47
C ILE A 114 1.67 9.59 -9.43
N LEU A 115 0.52 10.17 -9.10
CA LEU A 115 -0.37 9.66 -8.06
C LEU A 115 -0.85 8.22 -8.33
N PRO A 116 -1.26 7.83 -9.55
CA PRO A 116 -1.63 6.45 -9.85
C PRO A 116 -0.50 5.45 -9.63
N ILE A 117 0.74 5.82 -10.00
CA ILE A 117 1.92 4.98 -9.80
C ILE A 117 2.17 4.77 -8.30
N ILE A 118 2.12 5.86 -7.52
CA ILE A 118 2.29 5.80 -6.07
C ILE A 118 1.20 4.92 -5.45
N TRP A 119 -0.06 5.13 -5.84
CA TRP A 119 -1.20 4.39 -5.30
C TRP A 119 -1.10 2.89 -5.54
N GLU A 120 -0.73 2.47 -6.72
CA GLU A 120 -0.55 1.06 -7.05
C GLU A 120 0.57 0.42 -6.22
N ASN A 121 1.70 1.11 -6.04
CA ASN A 121 2.78 0.63 -5.19
C ASN A 121 2.36 0.53 -3.71
N ILE A 122 1.55 1.48 -3.21
CA ILE A 122 0.98 1.40 -1.86
C ILE A 122 0.07 0.17 -1.74
N LEU A 123 -0.79 -0.10 -2.73
CA LEU A 123 -1.68 -1.27 -2.72
C LEU A 123 -0.90 -2.59 -2.67
N MET A 124 0.26 -2.67 -3.33
CA MET A 124 1.13 -3.85 -3.28
C MET A 124 1.80 -4.04 -1.91
N GLU A 125 1.99 -2.97 -1.15
CA GLU A 125 2.57 -3.03 0.21
C GLU A 125 1.56 -3.50 1.26
N ILE A 126 0.25 -3.44 0.98
CA ILE A 126 -0.77 -3.85 1.94
C ILE A 126 -0.64 -5.35 2.23
N PRO A 127 -0.39 -5.76 3.49
CA PRO A 127 -0.29 -7.15 3.84
C PRO A 127 -1.65 -7.85 3.73
N MET A 128 -1.65 -9.12 3.36
CA MET A 128 -2.89 -9.92 3.24
C MET A 128 -3.65 -10.03 4.57
N ARG A 129 -2.98 -9.87 5.71
CA ARG A 129 -3.58 -10.00 7.02
C ARG A 129 -2.92 -9.04 8.01
N VAL A 130 -3.72 -8.18 8.59
CA VAL A 130 -3.33 -7.33 9.72
C VAL A 130 -4.11 -7.76 10.94
N VAL A 131 -3.42 -7.94 12.07
CA VAL A 131 -4.03 -8.36 13.34
C VAL A 131 -3.67 -7.33 14.41
N SER A 132 -4.67 -6.84 15.12
CA SER A 132 -4.46 -5.94 16.25
C SER A 132 -3.88 -6.69 17.46
N LYS A 133 -3.07 -6.00 18.26
CA LYS A 133 -2.56 -6.57 19.52
C LYS A 133 -3.72 -7.01 20.42
N GLY A 134 -3.67 -8.26 20.88
CA GLY A 134 -4.72 -8.85 21.74
C GLY A 134 -5.93 -9.43 20.99
N ALA A 135 -6.01 -9.30 19.67
CA ALA A 135 -7.11 -9.89 18.90
C ALA A 135 -7.10 -11.44 18.95
N GLU A 136 -5.94 -12.05 19.06
CA GLU A 136 -5.80 -13.51 19.21
C GLU A 136 -6.32 -14.00 20.56
N GLU A 137 -6.15 -13.21 21.63
CA GLU A 137 -6.73 -13.49 22.93
C GLU A 137 -8.26 -13.36 22.90
N GLU A 138 -8.81 -12.37 22.19
CA GLU A 138 -10.25 -12.25 21.96
C GLU A 138 -10.78 -13.46 21.18
N LEU A 139 -10.03 -13.96 20.21
CA LEU A 139 -10.39 -15.12 19.40
C LEU A 139 -10.36 -16.42 20.21
N SER A 140 -9.33 -16.62 21.04
CA SER A 140 -9.17 -17.82 21.87
C SER A 140 -10.27 -17.98 22.90
N ASN A 141 -10.93 -16.89 23.30
CA ASN A 141 -12.07 -16.88 24.22
C ASN A 141 -13.42 -17.14 23.53
N LEU A 142 -13.43 -17.29 22.19
CA LEU A 142 -14.65 -17.64 21.46
C LEU A 142 -14.91 -19.14 21.57
N GLU A 143 -15.93 -19.49 22.34
CA GLU A 143 -16.44 -20.86 22.49
C GLU A 143 -17.96 -20.88 22.34
N GLY A 144 -18.48 -21.98 21.89
CA GLY A 144 -19.92 -22.20 21.79
C GLY A 144 -20.29 -23.62 22.13
N ASN A 145 -21.58 -23.95 22.05
CA ASN A 145 -22.08 -25.27 22.42
C ASN A 145 -21.50 -26.35 21.48
N GLY A 146 -20.41 -27.01 21.91
CA GLY A 146 -19.75 -28.08 21.15
C GLY A 146 -18.62 -27.65 20.23
N TRP A 147 -18.17 -26.37 20.27
CA TRP A 147 -17.01 -25.89 19.51
C TRP A 147 -16.19 -24.87 20.34
N LYS A 148 -14.90 -24.86 20.11
CA LYS A 148 -13.94 -23.89 20.64
C LYS A 148 -12.94 -23.53 19.53
N VAL A 149 -12.55 -22.27 19.44
CA VAL A 149 -11.46 -21.86 18.57
C VAL A 149 -10.14 -22.33 19.16
N ILE A 150 -9.35 -23.07 18.37
CA ILE A 150 -8.01 -23.54 18.75
C ILE A 150 -7.01 -22.58 18.12
N THR A 151 -6.19 -21.90 18.93
CA THR A 151 -5.05 -21.11 18.49
C THR A 151 -3.78 -21.95 18.46
N GLU A 152 -2.72 -21.49 17.78
CA GLU A 152 -1.45 -22.23 17.66
C GLU A 152 -0.78 -22.52 19.02
N GLU A 153 -1.11 -21.76 20.06
CA GLU A 153 -0.63 -21.99 21.43
C GLU A 153 -1.34 -23.15 22.15
N ASP A 154 -2.50 -23.58 21.66
CA ASP A 154 -3.32 -24.65 22.24
C ASP A 154 -2.89 -26.07 21.77
N ASN A 155 -1.66 -26.22 21.29
CA ASN A 155 -1.09 -27.46 20.72
C ASN A 155 -0.88 -28.61 21.74
N GLY A 156 -1.67 -28.71 22.81
CA GLY A 156 -1.46 -29.67 23.91
C GLY A 156 -2.32 -30.91 23.88
N GLU A 157 -3.52 -30.90 23.35
CA GLU A 157 -4.42 -32.05 23.44
C GLU A 157 -4.94 -32.49 22.08
N ILE A 158 -4.37 -33.58 21.58
CA ILE A 158 -4.93 -34.28 20.42
C ILE A 158 -6.31 -34.76 20.82
N ASN A 159 -7.36 -34.38 20.08
CA ASN A 159 -8.70 -34.86 20.25
C ASN A 159 -8.68 -36.41 20.44
N PRO A 160 -9.17 -36.95 21.55
CA PRO A 160 -9.07 -38.39 21.87
C PRO A 160 -9.75 -39.29 20.82
N GLU A 161 -10.67 -38.78 20.05
CA GLU A 161 -11.26 -39.49 18.91
C GLU A 161 -10.34 -39.61 17.71
N LEU A 162 -9.49 -38.56 17.45
CA LEU A 162 -8.46 -38.58 16.43
C LEU A 162 -7.25 -39.46 16.85
N ALA A 163 -6.98 -39.57 18.14
CA ALA A 163 -5.94 -40.47 18.65
C ALA A 163 -6.22 -41.93 18.31
N LYS A 164 -7.49 -42.35 18.25
CA LYS A 164 -7.90 -43.70 17.84
C LYS A 164 -7.63 -44.03 16.36
N LEU A 165 -7.48 -43.01 15.51
CA LEU A 165 -7.11 -43.21 14.10
C LEU A 165 -5.63 -43.61 13.94
N LYS A 166 -4.77 -43.31 14.91
CA LYS A 166 -3.38 -43.71 14.93
C LYS A 166 -3.18 -45.21 15.08
N ASP A 167 -4.15 -45.89 15.69
CA ASP A 167 -4.14 -47.35 15.91
C ASP A 167 -4.63 -48.14 14.68
N LEU A 168 -5.06 -47.42 13.60
CA LEU A 168 -5.53 -48.02 12.34
C LEU A 168 -4.51 -47.89 11.21
N LEU A 169 -3.32 -47.33 11.44
CA LEU A 169 -2.19 -47.24 10.54
C LEU A 169 -1.06 -48.15 10.96
#